data_582d076d0e2716341481f80c5be0aca1
#
_entry.id   582d076d0e2716341481f80c5be0aca1
#
_cell.length_a   1.000
_cell.length_b   1.000
_cell.length_c   1.000
_cell.angle_alpha   90.00
_cell.angle_beta   90.00
_cell.angle_gamma   90.00
#
_symmetry.space_group_name_H-M   'P 1'
#
loop_
_entity.id
_entity.type
_entity.pdbx_description
1 polymer ?
#
loop_
_entity_poly.entity_id
_entity_poly.type
_entity_poly.pdbx_seq_one_letter_code
_entity_poly.pdbx_strand_id
1 'polypeptide(L)'
;VYTTQTNRKGEGALHLRRLGTEEMRKIQTKIIAIVVLATVCVSVIAGIVSTAVTRYSTTSALEKNALETVKLAALAAENMISTYTLTIAEMASNPILVDKNATPEEKQEFIQERVDAYYMRFGGMTDADGYDVVHGVDVSGEPFFQAAAQGSSYMSTPYIDGTDTYLMVAAPIKDGDEVKGVLYFQCDTYILQSIIEGLQIGEEGEAYILDKDGTTIAYVDQEAVLNRENVIREAAAAPEDEELQTVAAIEKKMTLGEIGVERFYYAEDQSNNIQSYAPIAGTDGWSIAVTIDEDEFMRPAEYGNILQTAICVVACIVIIIISMRVSHTIVTPVVRCAERIRALSQGDLGSPVPQVKSKDETRILADSTAQLVKDLGTIVHEMQDILGAIADGNLTREVSGQSYPGDFAALWESLRVISDKLNVTMAGIVSASDQVSTGSDQVADAAEALSDGAVEQRRGGGVGSGSFSE
;
A
#
# COMPACT_ATOMS: atom_id res chain seq x y z
N VAL A 1 18.83 -62.45 -22.76
CA VAL A 1 18.97 -61.91 -21.35
C VAL A 1 19.50 -60.47 -21.35
N TYR A 2 20.19 -59.99 -22.41
CA TYR A 2 20.74 -58.61 -22.46
C TYR A 2 19.72 -57.51 -22.81
N THR A 3 18.58 -57.81 -23.38
CA THR A 3 17.58 -56.84 -23.83
C THR A 3 16.60 -56.41 -22.75
N THR A 4 16.48 -57.13 -21.65
CA THR A 4 15.56 -56.82 -20.54
C THR A 4 16.15 -55.92 -19.47
N GLN A 5 17.48 -55.81 -19.37
CA GLN A 5 18.16 -54.94 -18.40
C GLN A 5 18.24 -53.45 -18.84
N THR A 6 18.28 -53.18 -20.17
CA THR A 6 18.31 -51.80 -20.69
C THR A 6 16.98 -51.08 -20.55
N ASN A 7 15.86 -51.80 -20.61
CA ASN A 7 14.54 -51.19 -20.48
C ASN A 7 14.20 -50.80 -19.02
N ARG A 8 14.64 -51.58 -18.03
CA ARG A 8 14.45 -51.24 -16.59
C ARG A 8 15.27 -50.02 -16.14
N LYS A 9 16.46 -49.79 -16.73
CA LYS A 9 17.28 -48.59 -16.45
C LYS A 9 16.66 -47.32 -17.03
N GLY A 10 15.98 -47.40 -18.18
CA GLY A 10 15.27 -46.27 -18.79
C GLY A 10 14.03 -45.85 -18.00
N GLU A 11 13.22 -46.80 -17.52
CA GLU A 11 12.01 -46.51 -16.75
C GLU A 11 12.32 -45.94 -15.34
N GLY A 12 13.37 -46.44 -14.69
CA GLY A 12 13.85 -45.90 -13.40
C GLY A 12 14.33 -44.44 -13.52
N ALA A 13 15.07 -44.14 -14.60
CA ALA A 13 15.54 -42.77 -14.86
C ALA A 13 14.38 -41.79 -15.19
N LEU A 14 13.35 -42.24 -15.90
CA LEU A 14 12.15 -41.44 -16.18
C LEU A 14 11.33 -41.19 -14.92
N HIS A 15 11.19 -42.18 -14.03
CA HIS A 15 10.46 -42.05 -12.77
C HIS A 15 11.22 -41.09 -11.81
N LEU A 16 12.53 -41.17 -11.73
CA LEU A 16 13.35 -40.27 -10.92
C LEU A 16 13.30 -38.82 -11.44
N ARG A 17 13.27 -38.63 -12.76
CA ARG A 17 13.06 -37.29 -13.38
C ARG A 17 11.71 -36.70 -13.04
N ARG A 18 10.64 -37.49 -13.02
CA ARG A 18 9.30 -37.01 -12.63
C ARG A 18 9.23 -36.62 -11.15
N LEU A 19 9.79 -37.39 -10.25
CA LEU A 19 9.81 -37.08 -8.81
C LEU A 19 10.62 -35.81 -8.52
N GLY A 20 11.78 -35.66 -9.14
CA GLY A 20 12.60 -34.45 -8.97
C GLY A 20 11.93 -33.19 -9.52
N THR A 21 11.19 -33.27 -10.64
CA THR A 21 10.44 -32.14 -11.17
C THR A 21 9.24 -31.75 -10.32
N GLU A 22 8.59 -32.71 -9.64
CA GLU A 22 7.49 -32.40 -8.70
C GLU A 22 7.99 -31.76 -7.41
N GLU A 23 9.09 -32.23 -6.85
CA GLU A 23 9.68 -31.62 -5.65
C GLU A 23 10.26 -30.22 -5.95
N MET A 24 10.89 -30.01 -7.11
CA MET A 24 11.32 -28.69 -7.57
C MET A 24 10.15 -27.72 -7.64
N ARG A 25 9.04 -28.12 -8.26
CA ARG A 25 7.83 -27.28 -8.34
C ARG A 25 7.32 -26.91 -6.95
N LYS A 26 7.33 -27.83 -6.00
CA LYS A 26 6.86 -27.57 -4.63
C LYS A 26 7.70 -26.52 -3.91
N ILE A 27 9.03 -26.56 -4.02
CA ILE A 27 9.91 -25.56 -3.39
C ILE A 27 9.78 -24.20 -4.07
N GLN A 28 9.80 -24.17 -5.40
CA GLN A 28 9.60 -22.95 -6.18
C GLN A 28 8.28 -22.29 -5.86
N THR A 29 7.19 -23.05 -5.88
CA THR A 29 5.83 -22.54 -5.58
C THR A 29 5.73 -22.01 -4.16
N LYS A 30 6.34 -22.67 -3.17
CA LYS A 30 6.35 -22.20 -1.77
C LYS A 30 7.10 -20.87 -1.63
N ILE A 31 8.28 -20.73 -2.24
CA ILE A 31 9.06 -19.48 -2.16
C ILE A 31 8.29 -18.34 -2.83
N ILE A 32 7.78 -18.57 -4.04
CA ILE A 32 6.99 -17.57 -4.77
C ILE A 32 5.75 -17.18 -3.96
N ALA A 33 5.00 -18.16 -3.44
CA ALA A 33 3.79 -17.91 -2.66
C ALA A 33 4.07 -17.10 -1.40
N ILE A 34 5.13 -17.41 -0.66
CA ILE A 34 5.51 -16.65 0.56
C ILE A 34 5.87 -15.22 0.22
N VAL A 35 6.69 -14.99 -0.81
CA VAL A 35 7.13 -13.66 -1.18
C VAL A 35 5.96 -12.82 -1.72
N VAL A 36 5.12 -13.40 -2.57
CA VAL A 36 3.92 -12.73 -3.10
C VAL A 36 2.94 -12.40 -1.97
N LEU A 37 2.66 -13.37 -1.08
CA LEU A 37 1.77 -13.15 0.06
C LEU A 37 2.29 -12.03 0.98
N ALA A 38 3.56 -12.04 1.31
CA ALA A 38 4.18 -10.99 2.13
C ALA A 38 4.05 -9.61 1.47
N THR A 39 4.30 -9.53 0.15
CA THR A 39 4.18 -8.27 -0.61
C THR A 39 2.73 -7.77 -0.63
N VAL A 40 1.78 -8.65 -0.90
CA VAL A 40 0.35 -8.30 -0.90
C VAL A 40 -0.08 -7.82 0.48
N CYS A 41 0.31 -8.51 1.55
CA CYS A 41 -0.01 -8.09 2.92
C CYS A 41 0.56 -6.69 3.23
N VAL A 42 1.83 -6.43 2.91
CA VAL A 42 2.45 -5.11 3.13
C VAL A 42 1.75 -4.04 2.31
N SER A 43 1.42 -4.31 1.04
CA SER A 43 0.72 -3.38 0.16
C SER A 43 -0.69 -3.05 0.65
N VAL A 44 -1.44 -4.04 1.12
CA VAL A 44 -2.79 -3.84 1.68
C VAL A 44 -2.73 -2.99 2.96
N ILE A 45 -1.80 -3.33 3.87
CA ILE A 45 -1.62 -2.55 5.11
C ILE A 45 -1.22 -1.11 4.77
N ALA A 46 -0.27 -0.91 3.87
CA ALA A 46 0.14 0.42 3.44
C ALA A 46 -1.01 1.21 2.80
N GLY A 47 -1.86 0.55 1.99
CA GLY A 47 -3.05 1.15 1.41
C GLY A 47 -4.05 1.63 2.47
N ILE A 48 -4.39 0.77 3.42
CA ILE A 48 -5.31 1.11 4.52
C ILE A 48 -4.77 2.29 5.34
N VAL A 49 -3.49 2.24 5.73
CA VAL A 49 -2.86 3.30 6.52
C VAL A 49 -2.82 4.61 5.72
N SER A 50 -2.44 4.57 4.44
CA SER A 50 -2.40 5.74 3.58
C SER A 50 -3.78 6.40 3.46
N THR A 51 -4.82 5.62 3.18
CA THR A 51 -6.20 6.13 3.07
C THR A 51 -6.67 6.75 4.39
N ALA A 52 -6.43 6.07 5.52
CA ALA A 52 -6.83 6.57 6.83
C ALA A 52 -6.11 7.89 7.18
N VAL A 53 -4.81 7.97 6.94
CA VAL A 53 -4.01 9.19 7.20
C VAL A 53 -4.44 10.32 6.29
N THR A 54 -4.65 10.06 4.99
CA THR A 54 -5.10 11.07 4.03
C THR A 54 -6.48 11.62 4.42
N ARG A 55 -7.45 10.75 4.69
CA ARG A 55 -8.78 11.18 5.16
C ARG A 55 -8.66 12.06 6.40
N TYR A 56 -8.04 11.55 7.45
CA TYR A 56 -7.88 12.31 8.69
C TYR A 56 -7.20 13.66 8.48
N SER A 57 -6.12 13.71 7.72
CA SER A 57 -5.37 14.94 7.46
C SER A 57 -6.17 15.94 6.64
N THR A 58 -6.84 15.48 5.58
CA THR A 58 -7.65 16.35 4.71
C THR A 58 -8.85 16.91 5.46
N THR A 59 -9.59 16.06 6.17
CA THR A 59 -10.77 16.51 6.92
C THR A 59 -10.40 17.47 8.05
N SER A 60 -9.32 17.18 8.80
CA SER A 60 -8.85 18.10 9.85
C SER A 60 -8.38 19.44 9.28
N ALA A 61 -7.78 19.44 8.09
CA ALA A 61 -7.41 20.68 7.40
C ALA A 61 -8.64 21.45 6.91
N LEU A 62 -9.64 20.76 6.38
CA LEU A 62 -10.91 21.37 5.95
C LEU A 62 -11.65 22.01 7.12
N GLU A 63 -11.81 21.30 8.23
CA GLU A 63 -12.46 21.86 9.46
C GLU A 63 -11.77 23.13 9.94
N LYS A 64 -10.44 23.10 10.01
CA LYS A 64 -9.67 24.26 10.44
C LYS A 64 -9.81 25.43 9.46
N ASN A 65 -9.71 25.16 8.17
CA ASN A 65 -9.86 26.19 7.14
C ASN A 65 -11.29 26.75 7.12
N ALA A 66 -12.31 25.89 7.21
CA ALA A 66 -13.70 26.30 7.31
C ALA A 66 -13.94 27.24 8.50
N LEU A 67 -13.41 26.90 9.68
CA LEU A 67 -13.52 27.73 10.87
C LEU A 67 -12.86 29.10 10.69
N GLU A 68 -11.68 29.15 10.13
CA GLU A 68 -11.01 30.43 9.87
C GLU A 68 -11.73 31.24 8.78
N THR A 69 -12.23 30.58 7.75
CA THR A 69 -13.00 31.24 6.67
C THR A 69 -14.29 31.85 7.21
N VAL A 70 -15.06 31.13 8.02
CA VAL A 70 -16.31 31.68 8.57
C VAL A 70 -16.09 32.85 9.52
N LYS A 71 -14.99 32.84 10.30
CA LYS A 71 -14.60 34.00 11.13
C LYS A 71 -14.26 35.22 10.31
N LEU A 72 -13.53 35.02 9.20
CA LEU A 72 -13.23 36.09 8.26
C LEU A 72 -14.49 36.58 7.55
N ALA A 73 -15.40 35.68 7.21
CA ALA A 73 -16.69 36.00 6.65
C ALA A 73 -17.55 36.85 7.60
N ALA A 74 -17.63 36.41 8.86
CA ALA A 74 -18.35 37.19 9.91
C ALA A 74 -17.75 38.58 10.09
N LEU A 75 -16.42 38.71 10.11
CA LEU A 75 -15.75 40.00 10.20
C LEU A 75 -15.99 40.89 8.95
N ALA A 76 -16.00 40.29 7.75
CA ALA A 76 -16.32 41.00 6.51
C ALA A 76 -17.77 41.50 6.53
N ALA A 77 -18.71 40.66 6.97
CA ALA A 77 -20.10 41.04 7.15
C ALA A 77 -20.27 42.16 8.17
N GLU A 78 -19.63 42.06 9.33
CA GLU A 78 -19.62 43.11 10.36
C GLU A 78 -19.09 44.43 9.79
N ASN A 79 -17.98 44.43 9.07
CA ASN A 79 -17.38 45.64 8.49
C ASN A 79 -18.32 46.26 7.43
N MET A 80 -18.97 45.44 6.60
CA MET A 80 -19.90 45.93 5.59
C MET A 80 -21.13 46.57 6.26
N ILE A 81 -21.78 45.88 7.20
CA ILE A 81 -22.92 46.39 7.96
C ILE A 81 -22.55 47.66 8.71
N SER A 82 -21.37 47.66 9.36
CA SER A 82 -20.84 48.83 10.07
C SER A 82 -20.63 50.01 9.13
N THR A 83 -20.12 49.77 7.90
CA THR A 83 -19.92 50.84 6.90
C THR A 83 -21.25 51.50 6.54
N TYR A 84 -22.30 50.72 6.29
CA TYR A 84 -23.64 51.26 5.99
C TYR A 84 -24.23 52.04 7.17
N THR A 85 -24.17 51.46 8.37
CA THR A 85 -24.72 52.09 9.57
C THR A 85 -23.97 53.35 9.99
N LEU A 86 -22.65 53.39 9.83
CA LEU A 86 -21.80 54.60 10.08
C LEU A 86 -22.06 55.67 9.03
N THR A 87 -22.22 55.31 7.74
CA THR A 87 -22.53 56.26 6.67
C THR A 87 -23.86 56.95 6.96
N ILE A 88 -24.88 56.22 7.37
CA ILE A 88 -26.17 56.80 7.69
C ILE A 88 -26.11 57.62 8.98
N ALA A 89 -25.29 57.20 9.98
CA ALA A 89 -25.02 58.01 11.16
C ALA A 89 -24.36 59.32 10.86
N GLU A 90 -23.41 59.33 9.91
CA GLU A 90 -22.79 60.58 9.42
C GLU A 90 -23.82 61.49 8.73
N MET A 91 -24.68 60.91 7.88
CA MET A 91 -25.79 61.67 7.27
C MET A 91 -26.72 62.23 8.30
N ALA A 92 -27.09 61.42 9.32
CA ALA A 92 -27.98 61.85 10.41
C ALA A 92 -27.38 62.96 11.32
N SER A 93 -26.07 63.16 11.25
CA SER A 93 -25.37 64.22 11.96
C SER A 93 -25.39 65.58 11.25
N ASN A 94 -26.00 65.65 10.06
CA ASN A 94 -26.03 66.87 9.29
C ASN A 94 -26.92 67.92 10.00
N PRO A 95 -26.39 69.18 10.22
CA PRO A 95 -27.12 70.23 10.94
C PRO A 95 -28.47 70.58 10.36
N ILE A 96 -28.71 70.39 9.06
CA ILE A 96 -29.97 70.68 8.40
C ILE A 96 -31.16 69.90 8.98
N LEU A 97 -30.87 68.67 9.49
CA LEU A 97 -31.93 67.82 10.03
C LEU A 97 -32.46 68.29 11.39
N VAL A 98 -31.65 68.98 12.17
CA VAL A 98 -32.00 69.56 13.46
C VAL A 98 -32.33 71.04 13.39
N ASP A 99 -32.03 71.70 12.25
CA ASP A 99 -32.30 73.12 12.08
C ASP A 99 -33.84 73.38 12.08
N LYS A 100 -34.26 74.21 13.00
CA LYS A 100 -35.69 74.64 13.14
C LYS A 100 -36.12 75.59 12.05
N ASN A 101 -35.18 76.25 11.33
CA ASN A 101 -35.47 77.16 10.26
C ASN A 101 -35.50 76.46 8.90
N ALA A 102 -34.93 75.25 8.78
CA ALA A 102 -35.03 74.44 7.57
C ALA A 102 -36.45 73.95 7.35
N THR A 103 -36.91 74.16 6.12
CA THR A 103 -38.28 73.73 5.74
C THR A 103 -38.34 72.20 5.55
N PRO A 104 -39.51 71.59 5.62
CA PRO A 104 -39.64 70.17 5.30
C PRO A 104 -39.15 69.82 3.91
N GLU A 105 -39.34 70.71 2.92
CA GLU A 105 -38.90 70.57 1.54
C GLU A 105 -37.38 70.52 1.45
N GLU A 106 -36.62 71.37 2.16
CA GLU A 106 -35.18 71.37 2.21
C GLU A 106 -34.64 70.10 2.83
N LYS A 107 -35.27 69.59 3.88
CA LYS A 107 -34.92 68.31 4.52
C LYS A 107 -35.18 67.15 3.56
N GLN A 108 -36.32 67.18 2.86
CA GLN A 108 -36.64 66.16 1.86
C GLN A 108 -35.67 66.18 0.71
N GLU A 109 -35.25 67.34 0.19
CA GLU A 109 -34.26 67.47 -0.86
C GLU A 109 -32.92 66.90 -0.42
N PHE A 110 -32.47 67.18 0.82
CA PHE A 110 -31.28 66.60 1.38
C PHE A 110 -31.35 65.07 1.42
N ILE A 111 -32.48 64.50 1.85
CA ILE A 111 -32.65 63.05 1.91
C ILE A 111 -32.67 62.47 0.50
N GLN A 112 -33.35 63.08 -0.46
CA GLN A 112 -33.43 62.57 -1.80
C GLN A 112 -32.05 62.60 -2.52
N GLU A 113 -31.22 63.64 -2.30
CA GLU A 113 -29.83 63.66 -2.79
C GLU A 113 -29.02 62.45 -2.27
N ARG A 114 -29.25 62.01 -1.04
CA ARG A 114 -28.57 60.85 -0.47
C ARG A 114 -29.12 59.52 -1.02
N VAL A 115 -30.45 59.43 -1.23
CA VAL A 115 -31.07 58.31 -1.92
C VAL A 115 -30.41 58.13 -3.30
N ASP A 116 -30.30 59.21 -4.08
CA ASP A 116 -29.73 59.13 -5.41
C ASP A 116 -28.23 58.86 -5.39
N ALA A 117 -27.47 59.50 -4.51
CA ALA A 117 -26.00 59.35 -4.41
C ALA A 117 -25.56 57.96 -3.96
N TYR A 118 -26.34 57.29 -3.14
CA TYR A 118 -26.01 55.97 -2.59
C TYR A 118 -26.88 54.83 -3.16
N TYR A 119 -27.65 55.10 -4.22
CA TYR A 119 -28.51 54.14 -4.90
C TYR A 119 -29.49 53.44 -3.94
N MET A 120 -30.01 54.22 -2.95
CA MET A 120 -31.02 53.71 -2.03
C MET A 120 -32.40 53.76 -2.70
N ARG A 121 -33.37 52.98 -2.19
CA ARG A 121 -34.71 52.93 -2.76
C ARG A 121 -35.59 54.09 -2.27
N PHE A 122 -35.41 54.45 -1.02
CA PHE A 122 -36.25 55.42 -0.31
C PHE A 122 -35.52 55.94 0.92
N GLY A 123 -35.85 57.13 1.37
CA GLY A 123 -35.34 57.72 2.60
C GLY A 123 -36.38 58.59 3.28
N GLY A 124 -36.37 58.58 4.63
CA GLY A 124 -37.25 59.38 5.42
C GLY A 124 -36.61 59.81 6.74
N MET A 125 -37.25 60.77 7.40
CA MET A 125 -36.86 61.16 8.75
C MET A 125 -38.09 61.31 9.65
N THR A 126 -37.92 60.91 10.92
CA THR A 126 -39.00 61.04 11.92
C THR A 126 -38.70 62.18 12.90
N ASP A 127 -39.73 62.62 13.58
CA ASP A 127 -39.60 63.32 14.85
C ASP A 127 -39.23 62.33 16.01
N ALA A 128 -39.15 62.86 17.24
CA ALA A 128 -38.84 62.06 18.42
C ALA A 128 -39.89 61.01 18.76
N ASP A 129 -41.13 61.21 18.34
CA ASP A 129 -42.28 60.34 18.61
C ASP A 129 -42.46 59.26 17.55
N GLY A 130 -41.71 59.30 16.46
CA GLY A 130 -41.74 58.31 15.35
C GLY A 130 -42.67 58.66 14.23
N TYR A 131 -43.12 59.91 14.13
CA TYR A 131 -43.87 60.39 12.98
C TYR A 131 -42.92 60.85 11.87
N ASP A 132 -43.01 60.22 10.72
CA ASP A 132 -42.21 60.66 9.53
C ASP A 132 -42.73 61.99 9.05
N VAL A 133 -41.89 63.01 9.23
CA VAL A 133 -42.22 64.40 8.89
C VAL A 133 -42.15 64.70 7.40
N VAL A 134 -41.58 63.80 6.62
CA VAL A 134 -41.44 63.92 5.16
C VAL A 134 -42.64 63.28 4.44
N HIS A 135 -43.03 62.08 4.88
CA HIS A 135 -44.08 61.28 4.19
C HIS A 135 -45.41 61.25 4.94
N GLY A 136 -45.45 61.76 6.15
CA GLY A 136 -46.70 61.83 6.91
C GLY A 136 -47.18 60.48 7.46
N VAL A 137 -46.28 59.55 7.79
CA VAL A 137 -46.58 58.22 8.23
C VAL A 137 -46.05 57.98 9.66
N ASP A 138 -46.81 57.32 10.48
CA ASP A 138 -46.33 56.88 11.80
C ASP A 138 -45.56 55.56 11.70
N VAL A 139 -44.26 55.58 12.06
CA VAL A 139 -43.33 54.43 12.07
C VAL A 139 -42.84 54.13 13.49
N SER A 140 -43.53 54.68 14.53
CA SER A 140 -43.13 54.49 15.94
C SER A 140 -43.13 53.01 16.37
N GLY A 141 -43.96 52.18 15.73
CA GLY A 141 -44.03 50.73 15.96
C GLY A 141 -42.93 49.92 15.25
N GLU A 142 -42.21 50.52 14.32
CA GLU A 142 -41.24 49.80 13.50
C GLU A 142 -39.94 49.49 14.26
N PRO A 143 -39.36 48.28 14.11
CA PRO A 143 -38.13 47.86 14.81
C PRO A 143 -36.96 48.80 14.55
N PHE A 144 -36.81 49.30 13.32
CA PHE A 144 -35.69 50.20 12.96
C PHE A 144 -35.79 51.54 13.70
N PHE A 145 -37.01 52.09 13.89
CA PHE A 145 -37.23 53.31 14.64
C PHE A 145 -36.94 53.07 16.14
N GLN A 146 -37.52 52.03 16.72
CA GLN A 146 -37.36 51.71 18.14
C GLN A 146 -35.88 51.51 18.53
N ALA A 147 -35.10 50.84 17.66
CA ALA A 147 -33.67 50.65 17.88
C ALA A 147 -32.88 51.97 17.76
N ALA A 148 -33.13 52.75 16.70
CA ALA A 148 -32.40 54.01 16.49
C ALA A 148 -32.78 55.11 17.48
N ALA A 149 -34.04 55.16 17.94
CA ALA A 149 -34.49 56.06 18.98
C ALA A 149 -33.77 55.88 20.34
N GLN A 150 -33.18 54.69 20.58
CA GLN A 150 -32.33 54.43 21.73
C GLN A 150 -30.91 55.00 21.60
N GLY A 151 -30.61 55.63 20.47
CA GLY A 151 -29.35 56.35 20.25
C GLY A 151 -28.25 55.55 19.52
N SER A 152 -28.54 54.37 18.96
CA SER A 152 -27.64 53.52 18.18
C SER A 152 -28.14 53.36 16.74
N SER A 153 -27.23 53.29 15.78
CA SER A 153 -27.62 52.93 14.41
C SER A 153 -28.02 51.47 14.33
N TYR A 154 -28.94 51.18 13.41
CA TYR A 154 -29.54 49.86 13.26
C TYR A 154 -29.74 49.47 11.81
N MET A 155 -29.52 48.18 11.48
CA MET A 155 -29.91 47.56 10.22
C MET A 155 -30.90 46.43 10.52
N SER A 156 -32.03 46.43 9.81
CA SER A 156 -33.08 45.43 10.00
C SER A 156 -32.76 44.12 9.28
N THR A 157 -33.43 43.04 9.69
CA THR A 157 -33.63 41.87 8.83
C THR A 157 -34.41 42.27 7.57
N PRO A 158 -34.37 41.48 6.48
CA PRO A 158 -35.09 41.77 5.26
C PRO A 158 -36.60 41.86 5.49
N TYR A 159 -37.18 42.98 5.03
CA TYR A 159 -38.59 43.13 4.80
C TYR A 159 -38.98 42.49 3.48
N ILE A 160 -40.13 41.82 3.41
CA ILE A 160 -40.62 41.15 2.21
C ILE A 160 -41.91 41.83 1.77
N ASP A 161 -41.91 42.33 0.53
CA ASP A 161 -43.10 42.91 -0.12
C ASP A 161 -43.37 42.22 -1.45
N GLY A 162 -44.23 41.21 -1.42
CA GLY A 162 -44.47 40.33 -2.56
C GLY A 162 -43.23 39.50 -2.91
N THR A 163 -42.62 39.76 -4.05
CA THR A 163 -41.36 39.15 -4.50
C THR A 163 -40.15 40.05 -4.28
N ASP A 164 -40.33 41.20 -3.68
CA ASP A 164 -39.27 42.17 -3.46
C ASP A 164 -38.79 42.11 -1.99
N THR A 165 -37.49 42.32 -1.81
CA THR A 165 -36.88 42.33 -0.48
C THR A 165 -36.05 43.58 -0.28
N TYR A 166 -36.08 44.14 0.91
CA TYR A 166 -35.31 45.33 1.24
C TYR A 166 -34.90 45.36 2.72
N LEU A 167 -33.88 46.11 3.03
CA LEU A 167 -33.40 46.36 4.40
C LEU A 167 -33.74 47.80 4.80
N MET A 168 -34.06 47.99 6.07
CA MET A 168 -34.13 49.32 6.68
C MET A 168 -32.84 49.60 7.45
N VAL A 169 -32.15 50.67 7.11
CA VAL A 169 -30.99 51.14 7.89
C VAL A 169 -31.31 52.47 8.48
N ALA A 170 -31.14 52.62 9.77
CA ALA A 170 -31.54 53.78 10.51
C ALA A 170 -30.49 54.31 11.46
N ALA A 171 -30.45 55.62 11.67
CA ALA A 171 -29.55 56.25 12.64
C ALA A 171 -30.26 57.38 13.39
N PRO A 172 -29.92 57.61 14.65
CA PRO A 172 -30.49 58.68 15.46
C PRO A 172 -30.04 60.05 14.96
N ILE A 173 -30.99 60.98 14.81
CA ILE A 173 -30.71 62.40 14.58
C ILE A 173 -30.56 63.04 15.98
N LYS A 174 -29.33 63.54 16.29
CA LYS A 174 -28.99 64.04 17.63
C LYS A 174 -28.76 65.57 17.64
N ASP A 175 -29.25 66.23 18.68
CA ASP A 175 -28.86 67.60 19.05
C ASP A 175 -28.18 67.53 20.40
N GLY A 176 -26.83 67.57 20.41
CA GLY A 176 -26.03 67.20 21.57
C GLY A 176 -26.23 65.70 21.89
N ASP A 177 -26.63 65.40 23.13
CA ASP A 177 -26.89 64.00 23.56
C ASP A 177 -28.35 63.57 23.41
N GLU A 178 -29.21 64.47 22.97
CA GLU A 178 -30.65 64.20 22.86
C GLU A 178 -31.03 63.75 21.45
N VAL A 179 -31.74 62.61 21.34
CA VAL A 179 -32.30 62.11 20.08
C VAL A 179 -33.53 62.93 19.71
N LYS A 180 -33.51 63.61 18.56
CA LYS A 180 -34.60 64.48 18.04
C LYS A 180 -35.45 63.79 16.99
N GLY A 181 -35.03 62.64 16.53
CA GLY A 181 -35.70 61.83 15.52
C GLY A 181 -34.78 60.73 14.98
N VAL A 182 -35.20 60.09 13.93
CA VAL A 182 -34.46 59.01 13.27
C VAL A 182 -34.41 59.29 11.76
N LEU A 183 -33.22 59.26 11.20
CA LEU A 183 -33.02 59.23 9.74
C LEU A 183 -32.95 57.74 9.32
N TYR A 184 -33.72 57.37 8.29
CA TYR A 184 -33.77 55.99 7.85
C TYR A 184 -33.79 55.91 6.32
N PHE A 185 -33.24 54.79 5.79
CA PHE A 185 -33.24 54.51 4.38
C PHE A 185 -33.64 53.07 4.12
N GLN A 186 -34.33 52.86 3.01
CA GLN A 186 -34.61 51.57 2.42
C GLN A 186 -33.51 51.20 1.46
N CYS A 187 -32.77 50.13 1.76
CA CYS A 187 -31.65 49.61 1.01
C CYS A 187 -31.99 48.28 0.32
N ASP A 188 -31.32 47.96 -0.72
CA ASP A 188 -31.44 46.65 -1.37
C ASP A 188 -30.82 45.54 -0.52
N THR A 189 -31.41 44.36 -0.51
CA THR A 189 -30.83 43.16 0.15
C THR A 189 -29.58 42.64 -0.53
N TYR A 190 -29.23 43.16 -1.72
CA TYR A 190 -27.96 42.83 -2.40
C TYR A 190 -26.73 43.04 -1.50
N ILE A 191 -26.82 43.87 -0.49
CA ILE A 191 -25.78 44.07 0.53
C ILE A 191 -25.46 42.75 1.22
N LEU A 192 -26.45 42.00 1.66
CA LEU A 192 -26.25 40.69 2.31
C LEU A 192 -25.87 39.63 1.29
N GLN A 193 -26.49 39.67 0.12
CA GLN A 193 -26.18 38.75 -0.98
C GLN A 193 -24.71 38.81 -1.39
N SER A 194 -24.15 40.04 -1.50
CA SER A 194 -22.74 40.22 -1.87
C SER A 194 -21.74 39.65 -0.86
N ILE A 195 -22.15 39.53 0.42
CA ILE A 195 -21.34 38.90 1.45
C ILE A 195 -21.25 37.39 1.20
N ILE A 196 -22.38 36.73 0.93
CA ILE A 196 -22.42 35.27 0.76
C ILE A 196 -21.87 34.80 -0.57
N GLU A 197 -22.10 35.55 -1.66
CA GLU A 197 -21.57 35.24 -3.01
C GLU A 197 -20.03 35.18 -3.05
N GLY A 198 -19.36 35.96 -2.19
CA GLY A 198 -17.90 35.97 -2.09
C GLY A 198 -17.31 34.83 -1.27
N LEU A 199 -18.15 33.97 -0.66
CA LEU A 199 -17.75 32.99 0.33
C LEU A 199 -17.87 31.54 -0.14
N GLN A 200 -18.09 31.31 -1.41
CA GLN A 200 -18.18 29.97 -1.97
C GLN A 200 -16.83 29.26 -1.82
N ILE A 201 -16.84 28.12 -1.16
CA ILE A 201 -15.65 27.25 -0.99
C ILE A 201 -15.87 25.96 -1.79
N GLY A 202 -15.06 25.75 -2.83
CA GLY A 202 -15.29 24.67 -3.79
C GLY A 202 -16.32 25.04 -4.85
N GLU A 203 -16.84 24.05 -5.55
CA GLU A 203 -17.88 24.24 -6.59
C GLU A 203 -19.29 24.09 -5.99
N GLU A 204 -19.43 23.26 -4.94
CA GLU A 204 -20.69 22.88 -4.29
C GLU A 204 -20.88 23.54 -2.90
N GLY A 205 -19.89 24.31 -2.42
CA GLY A 205 -19.97 24.97 -1.13
C GLY A 205 -20.92 26.18 -1.14
N GLU A 206 -21.64 26.39 -0.04
CA GLU A 206 -22.66 27.41 0.12
C GLU A 206 -22.47 28.23 1.40
N ALA A 207 -22.96 29.47 1.38
CA ALA A 207 -22.97 30.32 2.55
C ALA A 207 -24.38 30.91 2.75
N TYR A 208 -24.77 31.10 4.00
CA TYR A 208 -26.03 31.71 4.36
C TYR A 208 -25.96 32.48 5.69
N ILE A 209 -26.90 33.38 5.90
CA ILE A 209 -27.02 34.15 7.13
C ILE A 209 -28.38 33.89 7.78
N LEU A 210 -28.36 33.63 9.08
CA LEU A 210 -29.55 33.50 9.90
C LEU A 210 -29.73 34.73 10.79
N ASP A 211 -30.99 35.07 11.09
CA ASP A 211 -31.30 35.99 12.18
C ASP A 211 -31.28 35.27 13.55
N LYS A 212 -31.53 36.01 14.62
CA LYS A 212 -31.55 35.50 15.99
C LYS A 212 -32.60 34.39 16.26
N ASP A 213 -33.62 34.31 15.43
CA ASP A 213 -34.70 33.31 15.53
C ASP A 213 -34.48 32.10 14.65
N GLY A 214 -33.33 32.04 13.91
CA GLY A 214 -32.96 30.98 12.97
C GLY A 214 -33.69 31.10 11.64
N THR A 215 -34.17 32.28 11.26
CA THR A 215 -34.76 32.51 9.95
C THR A 215 -33.67 32.88 8.95
N THR A 216 -33.68 32.26 7.79
CA THR A 216 -32.74 32.56 6.68
C THR A 216 -32.98 33.97 6.15
N ILE A 217 -31.99 34.84 6.25
CA ILE A 217 -32.05 36.24 5.82
C ILE A 217 -31.14 36.55 4.62
N ALA A 218 -30.22 35.67 4.29
CA ALA A 218 -29.45 35.69 3.07
C ALA A 218 -29.06 34.27 2.68
N TYR A 219 -29.25 33.90 1.43
CA TYR A 219 -28.89 32.61 0.88
C TYR A 219 -28.80 32.71 -0.66
N VAL A 220 -28.05 31.80 -1.30
CA VAL A 220 -27.96 31.75 -2.76
C VAL A 220 -29.32 31.54 -3.39
N ASP A 221 -30.14 30.64 -2.82
CA ASP A 221 -31.53 30.49 -3.20
C ASP A 221 -32.39 31.57 -2.55
N GLN A 222 -32.82 32.50 -3.35
CA GLN A 222 -33.70 33.60 -2.89
C GLN A 222 -35.09 33.14 -2.43
N GLU A 223 -35.56 31.97 -2.88
CA GLU A 223 -36.85 31.42 -2.44
C GLU A 223 -36.84 31.11 -0.93
N ALA A 224 -35.69 30.61 -0.42
CA ALA A 224 -35.53 30.36 1.01
C ALA A 224 -35.70 31.65 1.85
N VAL A 225 -35.18 32.77 1.38
CA VAL A 225 -35.30 34.08 2.02
C VAL A 225 -36.76 34.58 1.93
N LEU A 226 -37.38 34.49 0.73
CA LEU A 226 -38.78 34.92 0.50
C LEU A 226 -39.77 34.10 1.33
N ASN A 227 -39.54 32.80 1.45
CA ASN A 227 -40.37 31.88 2.26
C ASN A 227 -40.09 31.99 3.76
N ARG A 228 -39.10 32.77 4.16
CA ARG A 228 -38.61 32.86 5.56
C ARG A 228 -38.33 31.48 6.15
N GLU A 229 -37.60 30.69 5.40
CA GLU A 229 -37.21 29.34 5.83
C GLU A 229 -36.55 29.37 7.19
N ASN A 230 -36.88 28.36 8.00
CA ASN A 230 -36.36 28.24 9.35
C ASN A 230 -36.29 26.75 9.72
N VAL A 231 -35.13 26.17 9.53
CA VAL A 231 -34.91 24.74 9.74
C VAL A 231 -35.20 24.32 11.18
N ILE A 232 -35.01 25.21 12.18
CA ILE A 232 -35.35 24.92 13.58
C ILE A 232 -36.86 24.70 13.74
N ARG A 233 -37.70 25.50 13.07
CA ARG A 233 -39.16 25.34 13.10
C ARG A 233 -39.61 24.13 12.30
N GLU A 234 -39.03 23.87 11.20
CA GLU A 234 -39.32 22.72 10.34
C GLU A 234 -38.99 21.42 11.05
N ALA A 235 -37.81 21.34 11.69
CA ALA A 235 -37.40 20.19 12.50
C ALA A 235 -38.37 19.95 13.68
N ALA A 236 -38.88 21.00 14.29
CA ALA A 236 -39.88 20.87 15.35
C ALA A 236 -41.22 20.30 14.85
N ALA A 237 -41.55 20.51 13.58
CA ALA A 237 -42.74 19.96 12.92
C ALA A 237 -42.52 18.52 12.38
N ALA A 238 -41.27 18.10 12.15
CA ALA A 238 -40.88 16.77 11.64
C ALA A 238 -39.84 16.09 12.56
N PRO A 239 -40.24 15.67 13.79
CA PRO A 239 -39.31 15.12 14.77
C PRO A 239 -38.68 13.76 14.36
N GLU A 240 -39.24 13.06 13.39
CA GLU A 240 -38.75 11.81 12.84
C GLU A 240 -37.67 11.98 11.77
N ASP A 241 -37.45 13.19 11.28
CA ASP A 241 -36.42 13.49 10.28
C ASP A 241 -35.08 13.75 10.96
N GLU A 242 -34.23 12.73 10.99
CA GLU A 242 -32.91 12.78 11.67
C GLU A 242 -31.96 13.80 11.02
N GLU A 243 -32.05 13.98 9.72
CA GLU A 243 -31.24 14.95 8.98
C GLU A 243 -31.60 16.37 9.36
N LEU A 244 -32.89 16.69 9.26
CA LEU A 244 -33.45 17.99 9.63
C LEU A 244 -33.16 18.32 11.10
N GLN A 245 -33.26 17.33 12.00
CA GLN A 245 -32.89 17.47 13.41
C GLN A 245 -31.41 17.82 13.59
N THR A 246 -30.54 17.23 12.78
CA THR A 246 -29.08 17.47 12.85
C THR A 246 -28.73 18.89 12.42
N VAL A 247 -29.27 19.35 11.29
CA VAL A 247 -29.07 20.73 10.80
C VAL A 247 -29.67 21.74 11.79
N ALA A 248 -30.91 21.51 12.28
CA ALA A 248 -31.55 22.36 13.28
C ALA A 248 -30.72 22.47 14.58
N ALA A 249 -30.06 21.40 15.00
CA ALA A 249 -29.17 21.44 16.17
C ALA A 249 -27.96 22.34 15.96
N ILE A 250 -27.43 22.39 14.75
CA ILE A 250 -26.33 23.28 14.36
C ILE A 250 -26.83 24.74 14.34
N GLU A 251 -27.93 25.00 13.65
CA GLU A 251 -28.51 26.34 13.55
C GLU A 251 -28.92 26.90 14.92
N LYS A 252 -29.39 26.06 15.83
CA LYS A 252 -29.65 26.46 17.19
C LYS A 252 -28.40 26.95 17.94
N LYS A 253 -27.22 26.38 17.68
CA LYS A 253 -25.94 26.90 18.20
C LYS A 253 -25.62 28.25 17.59
N MET A 254 -25.93 28.43 16.30
CA MET A 254 -25.76 29.71 15.61
C MET A 254 -26.64 30.83 16.25
N THR A 255 -27.89 30.55 16.55
CA THR A 255 -28.77 31.55 17.22
C THR A 255 -28.34 31.87 18.66
N LEU A 256 -27.55 30.99 19.29
CA LEU A 256 -26.94 31.26 20.61
C LEU A 256 -25.63 32.07 20.48
N GLY A 257 -25.17 32.42 19.27
CA GLY A 257 -23.94 33.16 19.02
C GLY A 257 -22.66 32.33 19.22
N GLU A 258 -22.77 31.00 19.12
CA GLU A 258 -21.61 30.12 19.21
C GLU A 258 -20.77 30.20 17.93
N ILE A 259 -19.48 29.86 18.05
CA ILE A 259 -18.57 29.68 16.93
C ILE A 259 -18.21 28.21 16.88
N GLY A 260 -18.40 27.57 15.74
CA GLY A 260 -18.14 26.14 15.65
C GLY A 260 -17.93 25.60 14.25
N VAL A 261 -17.60 24.31 14.21
CA VAL A 261 -17.59 23.47 13.01
C VAL A 261 -18.25 22.16 13.36
N GLU A 262 -19.21 21.76 12.57
CA GLU A 262 -19.95 20.51 12.75
C GLU A 262 -19.99 19.75 11.43
N ARG A 263 -20.26 18.45 11.51
CA ARG A 263 -20.45 17.60 10.34
C ARG A 263 -21.85 17.07 10.31
N PHE A 264 -22.41 16.98 9.13
CA PHE A 264 -23.68 16.33 8.92
C PHE A 264 -23.67 15.62 7.55
N TYR A 265 -24.54 14.63 7.43
CA TYR A 265 -24.75 13.91 6.19
C TYR A 265 -26.05 14.40 5.55
N TYR A 266 -25.99 14.75 4.27
CA TYR A 266 -27.13 15.16 3.48
C TYR A 266 -27.60 13.99 2.61
N ALA A 267 -28.80 13.46 2.90
CA ALA A 267 -29.27 12.22 2.29
C ALA A 267 -29.71 12.42 0.84
N GLU A 268 -30.17 13.60 0.47
CA GLU A 268 -30.62 13.90 -0.88
C GLU A 268 -29.47 13.78 -1.89
N ASP A 269 -28.31 14.34 -1.58
CA ASP A 269 -27.12 14.32 -2.42
C ASP A 269 -26.15 13.19 -2.07
N GLN A 270 -26.43 12.48 -0.96
CA GLN A 270 -25.54 11.46 -0.38
C GLN A 270 -24.14 12.00 -0.05
N SER A 271 -24.05 13.28 0.33
CA SER A 271 -22.82 14.00 0.61
C SER A 271 -22.53 14.13 2.11
N ASN A 272 -21.24 14.13 2.45
CA ASN A 272 -20.78 14.48 3.79
C ASN A 272 -20.41 15.95 3.81
N ASN A 273 -21.06 16.73 4.66
CA ASN A 273 -20.88 18.17 4.71
C ASN A 273 -20.19 18.61 6.01
N ILE A 274 -19.36 19.64 5.89
CA ILE A 274 -18.73 20.36 6.99
C ILE A 274 -19.36 21.75 7.02
N GLN A 275 -20.06 22.07 8.09
CA GLN A 275 -20.63 23.39 8.31
C GLN A 275 -19.86 24.13 9.38
N SER A 276 -19.35 25.29 9.04
CA SER A 276 -18.74 26.24 9.97
C SER A 276 -19.61 27.45 10.15
N TYR A 277 -19.68 27.98 11.36
CA TYR A 277 -20.54 29.10 11.69
C TYR A 277 -19.92 30.05 12.71
N ALA A 278 -20.30 31.33 12.62
CA ALA A 278 -19.87 32.37 13.54
C ALA A 278 -20.90 33.50 13.64
N PRO A 279 -21.07 34.18 14.79
CA PRO A 279 -21.94 35.34 14.93
C PRO A 279 -21.37 36.56 14.20
N ILE A 280 -22.22 37.39 13.66
CA ILE A 280 -21.89 38.69 13.06
C ILE A 280 -22.05 39.77 14.15
N ALA A 281 -20.95 40.32 14.61
CA ALA A 281 -20.97 41.37 15.63
C ALA A 281 -21.69 42.65 15.12
N GLY A 282 -22.25 43.43 16.01
CA GLY A 282 -22.95 44.67 15.63
C GLY A 282 -24.32 44.48 15.00
N THR A 283 -24.83 43.25 14.95
CA THR A 283 -26.20 42.92 14.49
C THR A 283 -27.09 42.48 15.64
N ASP A 284 -28.39 42.34 15.39
CA ASP A 284 -29.35 41.80 16.35
C ASP A 284 -29.31 40.25 16.36
N GLY A 285 -28.12 39.68 16.69
CA GLY A 285 -27.91 38.24 16.86
C GLY A 285 -27.85 37.44 15.57
N TRP A 286 -27.38 38.05 14.47
CA TRP A 286 -27.20 37.33 13.20
C TRP A 286 -25.97 36.43 13.26
N SER A 287 -26.05 35.33 12.53
CA SER A 287 -24.93 34.39 12.38
C SER A 287 -24.77 34.00 10.93
N ILE A 288 -23.54 33.87 10.50
CA ILE A 288 -23.19 33.39 9.17
C ILE A 288 -22.70 31.94 9.23
N ALA A 289 -23.12 31.12 8.29
CA ALA A 289 -22.60 29.77 8.08
C ALA A 289 -21.97 29.64 6.70
N VAL A 290 -21.00 28.74 6.62
CA VAL A 290 -20.40 28.27 5.37
C VAL A 290 -20.38 26.75 5.40
N THR A 291 -21.00 26.15 4.40
CA THR A 291 -21.06 24.70 4.20
C THR A 291 -20.10 24.28 3.11
N ILE A 292 -19.39 23.19 3.31
CA ILE A 292 -18.41 22.63 2.38
C ILE A 292 -18.75 21.17 2.17
N ASP A 293 -18.85 20.72 0.92
CA ASP A 293 -18.93 19.30 0.59
C ASP A 293 -17.57 18.64 0.83
N GLU A 294 -17.47 17.75 1.83
CA GLU A 294 -16.24 17.01 2.15
C GLU A 294 -15.85 16.10 0.99
N ASP A 295 -16.82 15.52 0.30
CA ASP A 295 -16.57 14.54 -0.76
C ASP A 295 -15.95 15.18 -2.01
N GLU A 296 -16.25 16.44 -2.31
CA GLU A 296 -15.57 17.21 -3.36
C GLU A 296 -14.05 17.24 -3.12
N PHE A 297 -13.63 17.52 -1.91
CA PHE A 297 -12.22 17.61 -1.52
C PHE A 297 -11.55 16.25 -1.34
N MET A 298 -12.33 15.16 -1.22
CA MET A 298 -11.82 13.80 -1.15
C MET A 298 -11.58 13.16 -2.53
N ARG A 299 -12.16 13.67 -3.61
CA ARG A 299 -11.98 13.15 -4.99
C ARG A 299 -10.49 13.00 -5.38
N PRO A 300 -9.57 13.94 -5.12
CA PRO A 300 -8.15 13.76 -5.41
C PRO A 300 -7.50 12.61 -4.62
N ALA A 301 -7.95 12.36 -3.40
CA ALA A 301 -7.47 11.24 -2.58
C ALA A 301 -7.89 9.88 -3.15
N GLU A 302 -9.07 9.79 -3.75
CA GLU A 302 -9.54 8.58 -4.44
C GLU A 302 -8.67 8.24 -5.66
N TYR A 303 -8.31 9.23 -6.47
CA TYR A 303 -7.35 9.04 -7.57
C TYR A 303 -5.99 8.57 -7.06
N GLY A 304 -5.55 9.08 -5.91
CA GLY A 304 -4.34 8.62 -5.21
C GLY A 304 -4.41 7.14 -4.83
N ASN A 305 -5.54 6.67 -4.32
CA ASN A 305 -5.77 5.27 -3.97
C ASN A 305 -5.79 4.35 -5.21
N ILE A 306 -6.39 4.78 -6.31
CA ILE A 306 -6.38 4.05 -7.58
C ILE A 306 -4.95 3.92 -8.10
N LEU A 307 -4.18 5.01 -8.10
CA LEU A 307 -2.78 5.02 -8.52
C LEU A 307 -1.92 4.11 -7.64
N GLN A 308 -2.10 4.17 -6.32
CA GLN A 308 -1.40 3.29 -5.38
C GLN A 308 -1.72 1.82 -5.65
N THR A 309 -2.98 1.47 -5.89
CA THR A 309 -3.40 0.11 -6.23
C THR A 309 -2.74 -0.35 -7.53
N ALA A 310 -2.70 0.48 -8.55
CA ALA A 310 -2.02 0.18 -9.80
C ALA A 310 -0.51 -0.07 -9.61
N ILE A 311 0.17 0.75 -8.81
CA ILE A 311 1.59 0.56 -8.47
C ILE A 311 1.79 -0.77 -7.74
N CYS A 312 0.93 -1.13 -6.79
CA CYS A 312 1.00 -2.40 -6.08
C CYS A 312 0.86 -3.61 -7.03
N VAL A 313 -0.08 -3.55 -7.97
CA VAL A 313 -0.26 -4.61 -8.99
C VAL A 313 1.01 -4.77 -9.84
N VAL A 314 1.57 -3.66 -10.32
CA VAL A 314 2.81 -3.67 -11.10
C VAL A 314 3.98 -4.23 -10.28
N ALA A 315 4.12 -3.82 -9.02
CA ALA A 315 5.13 -4.35 -8.12
C ALA A 315 5.00 -5.86 -7.89
N CYS A 316 3.79 -6.38 -7.71
CA CYS A 316 3.52 -7.81 -7.61
C CYS A 316 3.96 -8.57 -8.87
N ILE A 317 3.65 -8.05 -10.06
CA ILE A 317 4.06 -8.66 -11.34
C ILE A 317 5.60 -8.70 -11.44
N VAL A 318 6.27 -7.60 -11.12
CA VAL A 318 7.74 -7.52 -11.13
C VAL A 318 8.36 -8.52 -10.16
N ILE A 319 7.82 -8.63 -8.94
CA ILE A 319 8.27 -9.57 -7.92
C ILE A 319 8.08 -11.02 -8.37
N ILE A 320 6.95 -11.36 -9.00
CA ILE A 320 6.73 -12.69 -9.57
C ILE A 320 7.80 -13.02 -10.62
N ILE A 321 8.08 -12.09 -11.54
CA ILE A 321 9.11 -12.26 -12.57
C ILE A 321 10.50 -12.46 -11.95
N ILE A 322 10.87 -11.63 -10.97
CA ILE A 322 12.16 -11.75 -10.26
C ILE A 322 12.22 -13.09 -9.52
N SER A 323 11.18 -13.48 -8.81
CA SER A 323 11.11 -14.75 -8.08
C SER A 323 11.25 -15.96 -9.00
N MET A 324 10.63 -15.93 -10.18
CA MET A 324 10.82 -16.97 -11.19
C MET A 324 12.28 -17.04 -11.69
N ARG A 325 12.92 -15.90 -11.93
CA ARG A 325 14.34 -15.83 -12.34
C ARG A 325 15.26 -16.39 -11.26
N VAL A 326 15.10 -15.95 -10.01
CA VAL A 326 15.88 -16.43 -8.87
C VAL A 326 15.67 -17.92 -8.66
N SER A 327 14.44 -18.41 -8.75
CA SER A 327 14.13 -19.83 -8.64
C SER A 327 14.81 -20.66 -9.70
N HIS A 328 14.83 -20.24 -10.95
CA HIS A 328 15.57 -20.93 -12.03
C HIS A 328 17.08 -20.88 -11.86
N THR A 329 17.63 -19.79 -11.35
CA THR A 329 19.07 -19.59 -11.24
C THR A 329 19.66 -20.32 -10.03
N ILE A 330 18.94 -20.42 -8.92
CA ILE A 330 19.44 -21.00 -7.67
C ILE A 330 18.83 -22.38 -7.41
N VAL A 331 17.51 -22.49 -7.37
CA VAL A 331 16.83 -23.73 -6.92
C VAL A 331 17.07 -24.88 -7.90
N THR A 332 16.98 -24.62 -9.20
CA THR A 332 17.14 -25.66 -10.23
C THR A 332 18.53 -26.32 -10.18
N PRO A 333 19.65 -25.59 -10.16
CA PRO A 333 20.99 -26.20 -10.03
C PRO A 333 21.16 -27.00 -8.74
N VAL A 334 20.70 -26.45 -7.60
CA VAL A 334 20.86 -27.14 -6.31
C VAL A 334 20.13 -28.48 -6.31
N VAL A 335 18.87 -28.50 -6.77
CA VAL A 335 18.08 -29.75 -6.83
C VAL A 335 18.73 -30.75 -7.80
N ARG A 336 19.21 -30.31 -8.96
CA ARG A 336 19.91 -31.20 -9.91
C ARG A 336 21.20 -31.78 -9.34
N CYS A 337 21.97 -31.02 -8.55
CA CYS A 337 23.14 -31.54 -7.84
C CYS A 337 22.72 -32.57 -6.78
N ALA A 338 21.66 -32.28 -6.02
CA ALA A 338 21.13 -33.22 -5.03
C ALA A 338 20.67 -34.56 -5.66
N GLU A 339 19.95 -34.46 -6.81
CA GLU A 339 19.54 -35.64 -7.59
C GLU A 339 20.77 -36.42 -8.09
N ARG A 340 21.82 -35.74 -8.55
CA ARG A 340 23.06 -36.38 -9.02
C ARG A 340 23.79 -37.10 -7.90
N ILE A 341 23.89 -36.49 -6.70
CA ILE A 341 24.45 -37.10 -5.49
C ILE A 341 23.63 -38.33 -5.09
N ARG A 342 22.29 -38.24 -5.17
CA ARG A 342 21.42 -39.39 -4.91
C ARG A 342 21.64 -40.53 -5.89
N ALA A 343 21.77 -40.22 -7.19
CA ALA A 343 22.08 -41.23 -8.18
C ALA A 343 23.46 -41.90 -7.90
N LEU A 344 24.46 -41.10 -7.50
CA LEU A 344 25.76 -41.58 -7.08
C LEU A 344 25.65 -42.54 -5.89
N SER A 345 24.86 -42.24 -4.88
CA SER A 345 24.62 -43.11 -3.73
C SER A 345 23.93 -44.45 -4.09
N GLN A 346 23.32 -44.53 -5.27
CA GLN A 346 22.71 -45.73 -5.83
C GLN A 346 23.67 -46.48 -6.79
N GLY A 347 24.94 -46.03 -6.87
CA GLY A 347 25.98 -46.65 -7.69
C GLY A 347 26.05 -46.13 -9.13
N ASP A 348 25.29 -45.10 -9.50
CA ASP A 348 25.39 -44.51 -10.84
C ASP A 348 26.60 -43.58 -10.94
N LEU A 349 27.67 -44.08 -11.51
CA LEU A 349 28.91 -43.34 -11.78
C LEU A 349 28.94 -42.70 -13.19
N GLY A 350 28.04 -43.14 -14.11
CA GLY A 350 28.11 -42.80 -15.52
C GLY A 350 27.24 -41.62 -15.97
N SER A 351 26.23 -41.23 -15.18
CA SER A 351 25.35 -40.15 -15.55
C SER A 351 26.06 -38.79 -15.53
N PRO A 352 25.73 -37.86 -16.45
CA PRO A 352 26.39 -36.58 -16.56
C PRO A 352 26.09 -35.67 -15.34
N VAL A 353 27.08 -34.89 -14.94
CA VAL A 353 26.92 -33.89 -13.87
C VAL A 353 26.29 -32.62 -14.44
N PRO A 354 25.35 -31.96 -13.70
CA PRO A 354 24.73 -30.72 -14.14
C PRO A 354 25.77 -29.63 -14.38
N GLN A 355 25.72 -29.01 -15.57
CA GLN A 355 26.55 -27.83 -15.84
C GLN A 355 25.82 -26.56 -15.37
N VAL A 356 26.47 -25.75 -14.56
CA VAL A 356 25.96 -24.50 -14.01
C VAL A 356 26.76 -23.32 -14.55
N LYS A 357 26.09 -22.37 -15.19
CA LYS A 357 26.70 -21.17 -15.76
C LYS A 357 26.83 -20.01 -14.78
N SER A 358 26.25 -20.14 -13.58
CA SER A 358 26.34 -19.14 -12.52
C SER A 358 27.79 -18.94 -12.07
N LYS A 359 28.07 -17.79 -11.42
CA LYS A 359 29.37 -17.46 -10.83
C LYS A 359 29.33 -17.44 -9.29
N ASP A 360 28.26 -17.94 -8.72
CA ASP A 360 27.96 -17.98 -7.29
C ASP A 360 28.23 -19.36 -6.65
N GLU A 361 27.77 -19.57 -5.45
CA GLU A 361 27.92 -20.78 -4.66
C GLU A 361 27.30 -22.01 -5.34
N THR A 362 26.30 -21.81 -6.23
CA THR A 362 25.68 -22.90 -6.98
C THR A 362 26.68 -23.53 -7.98
N ARG A 363 27.60 -22.74 -8.52
CA ARG A 363 28.69 -23.23 -9.35
C ARG A 363 29.66 -24.05 -8.52
N ILE A 364 30.06 -23.56 -7.34
CA ILE A 364 30.96 -24.30 -6.44
C ILE A 364 30.35 -25.66 -6.09
N LEU A 365 29.05 -25.71 -5.80
CA LEU A 365 28.35 -26.97 -5.54
C LEU A 365 28.38 -27.92 -6.75
N ALA A 366 28.14 -27.41 -7.95
CA ALA A 366 28.17 -28.22 -9.15
C ALA A 366 29.59 -28.76 -9.47
N ASP A 367 30.58 -27.90 -9.36
CA ASP A 367 32.00 -28.28 -9.59
C ASP A 367 32.45 -29.30 -8.54
N SER A 368 32.11 -29.12 -7.28
CA SER A 368 32.39 -30.09 -6.19
C SER A 368 31.70 -31.45 -6.42
N THR A 369 30.41 -31.38 -6.89
CA THR A 369 29.67 -32.59 -7.25
C THR A 369 30.35 -33.31 -8.45
N ALA A 370 30.82 -32.56 -9.44
CA ALA A 370 31.52 -33.10 -10.58
C ALA A 370 32.85 -33.79 -10.19
N GLN A 371 33.59 -33.11 -9.30
CA GLN A 371 34.86 -33.66 -8.81
C GLN A 371 34.61 -34.95 -8.00
N LEU A 372 33.60 -34.96 -7.11
CA LEU A 372 33.25 -36.15 -6.33
C LEU A 372 32.89 -37.34 -7.23
N VAL A 373 32.06 -37.13 -8.25
CA VAL A 373 31.67 -38.18 -9.21
C VAL A 373 32.86 -38.68 -9.97
N LYS A 374 33.76 -37.80 -10.41
CA LYS A 374 34.99 -38.15 -11.14
C LYS A 374 35.93 -38.98 -10.28
N ASP A 375 36.23 -38.53 -9.06
CA ASP A 375 37.18 -39.19 -8.18
C ASP A 375 36.69 -40.58 -7.78
N LEU A 376 35.41 -40.70 -7.35
CA LEU A 376 34.84 -42.01 -7.06
C LEU A 376 34.77 -42.92 -8.29
N GLY A 377 34.44 -42.32 -9.46
CA GLY A 377 34.44 -43.06 -10.71
C GLY A 377 35.84 -43.64 -11.04
N THR A 378 36.89 -42.84 -10.89
CA THR A 378 38.29 -43.28 -11.11
C THR A 378 38.66 -44.40 -10.16
N ILE A 379 38.40 -44.24 -8.86
CA ILE A 379 38.69 -45.27 -7.84
C ILE A 379 37.98 -46.59 -8.17
N VAL A 380 36.68 -46.55 -8.45
CA VAL A 380 35.92 -47.76 -8.75
C VAL A 380 36.37 -48.45 -10.04
N HIS A 381 36.67 -47.69 -11.11
CA HIS A 381 37.18 -48.28 -12.37
C HIS A 381 38.54 -48.89 -12.19
N GLU A 382 39.48 -48.22 -11.51
CA GLU A 382 40.81 -48.78 -11.20
C GLU A 382 40.69 -50.07 -10.38
N MET A 383 39.83 -50.10 -9.37
CA MET A 383 39.57 -51.31 -8.61
C MET A 383 39.02 -52.45 -9.48
N GLN A 384 38.05 -52.12 -10.37
CA GLN A 384 37.50 -53.11 -11.32
C GLN A 384 38.57 -53.66 -12.25
N ASP A 385 39.44 -52.81 -12.78
CA ASP A 385 40.53 -53.19 -13.66
C ASP A 385 41.56 -54.08 -12.98
N ILE A 386 41.93 -53.72 -11.73
CA ILE A 386 42.88 -54.54 -10.94
C ILE A 386 42.31 -55.91 -10.60
N LEU A 387 41.06 -55.92 -10.05
CA LEU A 387 40.37 -57.15 -9.69
C LEU A 387 40.08 -58.04 -10.93
N GLY A 388 39.73 -57.37 -12.07
CA GLY A 388 39.55 -58.07 -13.36
C GLY A 388 40.82 -58.73 -13.83
N ALA A 389 42.02 -58.06 -13.80
CA ALA A 389 43.24 -58.61 -14.12
C ALA A 389 43.62 -59.80 -13.24
N ILE A 390 43.40 -59.70 -11.92
CA ILE A 390 43.62 -60.80 -10.98
C ILE A 390 42.71 -61.98 -11.33
N ALA A 391 41.43 -61.78 -11.64
CA ALA A 391 40.50 -62.82 -12.04
C ALA A 391 40.89 -63.54 -13.34
N ASP A 392 41.45 -62.80 -14.27
CA ASP A 392 42.01 -63.37 -15.54
C ASP A 392 43.36 -64.02 -15.43
N GLY A 393 43.88 -64.09 -14.19
CA GLY A 393 45.23 -64.71 -13.95
C GLY A 393 46.40 -63.82 -14.28
N ASN A 394 46.16 -62.59 -14.64
CA ASN A 394 47.23 -61.62 -14.97
C ASN A 394 47.69 -60.91 -13.69
N LEU A 395 48.67 -61.44 -13.01
CA LEU A 395 49.26 -60.89 -11.80
C LEU A 395 50.41 -59.94 -12.04
N THR A 396 50.81 -59.73 -13.32
CA THR A 396 51.90 -58.84 -13.65
C THR A 396 51.52 -57.36 -13.75
N ARG A 397 50.20 -57.10 -13.68
CA ARG A 397 49.69 -55.72 -13.65
C ARG A 397 50.07 -55.11 -12.30
N GLU A 398 51.06 -54.23 -12.32
CA GLU A 398 51.39 -53.44 -11.13
C GLU A 398 50.21 -52.60 -10.66
N VAL A 399 49.90 -52.62 -9.37
CA VAL A 399 49.08 -51.62 -8.73
C VAL A 399 49.90 -50.34 -8.70
N SER A 400 50.12 -49.80 -9.92
CA SER A 400 50.94 -48.61 -10.17
C SER A 400 50.00 -47.42 -10.23
N GLY A 401 50.14 -46.46 -9.34
CA GLY A 401 49.34 -45.23 -9.30
C GLY A 401 49.61 -44.45 -8.06
N GLN A 402 49.08 -43.24 -8.06
CA GLN A 402 49.00 -42.43 -6.79
C GLN A 402 48.05 -43.10 -5.83
N SER A 403 48.42 -43.14 -4.56
CA SER A 403 47.55 -43.57 -3.48
C SER A 403 46.23 -42.82 -3.55
N TYR A 404 45.11 -43.51 -3.33
CA TYR A 404 43.79 -42.86 -3.27
C TYR A 404 43.76 -41.82 -2.15
N PRO A 405 42.97 -40.70 -2.32
CA PRO A 405 42.95 -39.65 -1.33
C PRO A 405 42.19 -40.07 -0.05
N GLY A 406 42.65 -39.58 1.10
CA GLY A 406 41.98 -39.76 2.38
C GLY A 406 41.83 -41.22 2.79
N ASP A 407 40.66 -41.58 3.31
CA ASP A 407 40.37 -42.93 3.81
C ASP A 407 40.38 -44.02 2.72
N PHE A 408 40.28 -43.63 1.44
CA PHE A 408 40.40 -44.56 0.33
C PHE A 408 41.83 -45.11 0.15
N ALA A 409 42.84 -44.46 0.76
CA ALA A 409 44.22 -44.95 0.73
C ALA A 409 44.37 -46.37 1.30
N ALA A 410 43.58 -46.70 2.29
CA ALA A 410 43.56 -48.04 2.88
C ALA A 410 43.04 -49.13 1.94
N LEU A 411 42.10 -48.80 1.03
CA LEU A 411 41.66 -49.70 -0.05
C LEU A 411 42.74 -49.96 -1.07
N TRP A 412 43.43 -48.90 -1.50
CA TRP A 412 44.55 -49.02 -2.42
C TRP A 412 45.68 -49.90 -1.86
N GLU A 413 46.07 -49.65 -0.61
CA GLU A 413 47.11 -50.46 0.09
C GLU A 413 46.67 -51.93 0.24
N SER A 414 45.40 -52.17 0.56
CA SER A 414 44.87 -53.53 0.64
C SER A 414 44.95 -54.27 -0.70
N LEU A 415 44.60 -53.61 -1.80
CA LEU A 415 44.71 -54.18 -3.16
C LEU A 415 46.15 -54.48 -3.53
N ARG A 416 47.07 -53.55 -3.21
CA ARG A 416 48.51 -53.73 -3.44
C ARG A 416 49.04 -54.96 -2.69
N VAL A 417 48.71 -55.06 -1.38
CA VAL A 417 49.15 -56.22 -0.55
C VAL A 417 48.56 -57.53 -1.07
N ILE A 418 47.27 -57.53 -1.54
CA ILE A 418 46.69 -58.74 -2.13
C ILE A 418 47.41 -59.12 -3.40
N SER A 419 47.70 -58.19 -4.32
CA SER A 419 48.41 -58.45 -5.54
C SER A 419 49.80 -58.97 -5.30
N ASP A 420 50.54 -58.33 -4.38
CA ASP A 420 51.88 -58.74 -4.01
C ASP A 420 51.90 -60.16 -3.41
N LYS A 421 50.96 -60.45 -2.50
CA LYS A 421 50.91 -61.82 -1.92
C LYS A 421 50.53 -62.88 -2.93
N LEU A 422 49.63 -62.59 -3.87
CA LEU A 422 49.29 -63.51 -4.94
C LEU A 422 50.49 -63.79 -5.85
N ASN A 423 51.21 -62.71 -6.21
CA ASN A 423 52.45 -62.86 -6.99
C ASN A 423 53.48 -63.76 -6.28
N VAL A 424 53.74 -63.50 -5.01
CA VAL A 424 54.68 -64.35 -4.22
C VAL A 424 54.19 -65.79 -4.14
N THR A 425 52.91 -66.02 -3.95
CA THR A 425 52.31 -67.37 -3.86
C THR A 425 52.47 -68.08 -5.22
N MET A 426 52.14 -67.40 -6.31
CA MET A 426 52.28 -67.98 -7.66
C MET A 426 53.76 -68.28 -8.02
N ALA A 427 54.68 -67.38 -7.68
CA ALA A 427 56.10 -67.65 -7.84
C ALA A 427 56.52 -68.85 -7.03
N GLY A 428 56.04 -69.03 -5.81
CA GLY A 428 56.26 -70.21 -4.98
C GLY A 428 55.66 -71.48 -5.58
N ILE A 429 54.48 -71.42 -6.20
CA ILE A 429 53.90 -72.58 -6.87
C ILE A 429 54.69 -72.96 -8.10
N VAL A 430 55.12 -72.00 -8.91
CA VAL A 430 56.00 -72.24 -10.08
C VAL A 430 57.28 -72.90 -9.61
N SER A 431 57.94 -72.36 -8.59
CA SER A 431 59.19 -72.95 -8.05
C SER A 431 58.97 -74.38 -7.49
N ALA A 432 57.84 -74.57 -6.79
CA ALA A 432 57.48 -75.90 -6.31
C ALA A 432 57.17 -76.86 -7.46
N SER A 433 56.52 -76.39 -8.53
CA SER A 433 56.26 -77.18 -9.73
C SER A 433 57.54 -77.59 -10.45
N ASP A 434 58.52 -76.63 -10.59
CA ASP A 434 59.80 -76.88 -11.15
C ASP A 434 60.59 -77.93 -10.32
N GLN A 435 60.51 -77.82 -8.98
CA GLN A 435 61.14 -78.81 -8.06
C GLN A 435 60.51 -80.21 -8.21
N VAL A 436 59.13 -80.24 -8.32
CA VAL A 436 58.43 -81.51 -8.58
C VAL A 436 58.80 -82.08 -9.94
N SER A 437 58.87 -81.23 -10.94
CA SER A 437 59.32 -81.64 -12.29
C SER A 437 60.75 -82.21 -12.26
N THR A 438 61.70 -81.49 -11.65
CA THR A 438 63.10 -81.91 -11.51
C THR A 438 63.19 -83.21 -10.68
N GLY A 439 62.40 -83.29 -9.62
CA GLY A 439 62.30 -84.49 -8.80
C GLY A 439 61.67 -85.69 -9.55
N SER A 440 60.73 -85.40 -10.43
CA SER A 440 60.12 -86.43 -11.28
C SER A 440 61.15 -86.95 -12.34
N ASP A 441 61.93 -86.04 -12.92
CA ASP A 441 63.00 -86.42 -13.85
C ASP A 441 64.06 -87.24 -13.18
N GLN A 442 64.49 -86.88 -11.95
CA GLN A 442 65.40 -87.66 -11.14
C GLN A 442 64.82 -89.05 -10.78
N VAL A 443 63.57 -89.15 -10.47
CA VAL A 443 62.86 -90.42 -10.21
C VAL A 443 62.84 -91.28 -11.50
N ALA A 444 62.59 -90.66 -12.64
CA ALA A 444 62.58 -91.31 -13.95
C ALA A 444 64.02 -91.85 -14.29
N ASP A 445 65.07 -90.99 -14.14
CA ASP A 445 66.43 -91.39 -14.33
C ASP A 445 66.87 -92.53 -13.36
N ALA A 446 66.45 -92.45 -12.09
CA ALA A 446 66.71 -93.50 -11.13
C ALA A 446 65.97 -94.80 -11.47
N ALA A 447 64.78 -94.71 -11.97
CA ALA A 447 63.98 -95.88 -12.44
C ALA A 447 64.59 -96.51 -13.68
N GLU A 448 65.18 -95.70 -14.63
CA GLU A 448 65.89 -96.18 -15.79
C GLU A 448 67.20 -96.82 -15.39
N ALA A 449 67.94 -96.21 -14.46
CA ALA A 449 69.18 -96.80 -13.93
C ALA A 449 68.89 -98.11 -13.15
N LEU A 450 67.76 -98.16 -12.40
CA LEU A 450 67.37 -99.42 -11.75
C LEU A 450 66.91 -100.49 -12.77
N SER A 451 66.25 -100.06 -13.82
CA SER A 451 65.89 -100.98 -14.94
C SER A 451 67.11 -101.51 -15.66
N ASP A 452 68.12 -100.66 -15.96
CA ASP A 452 69.37 -101.07 -16.59
C ASP A 452 70.20 -101.97 -15.65
N GLY A 453 70.22 -101.63 -14.34
CA GLY A 453 70.88 -102.47 -13.35
C GLY A 453 70.18 -103.81 -13.17
N ALA A 454 68.85 -103.91 -13.26
CA ALA A 454 68.12 -105.18 -13.24
C ALA A 454 68.27 -105.98 -14.52
N VAL A 455 68.49 -105.32 -15.67
CA VAL A 455 68.84 -106.01 -16.92
C VAL A 455 70.29 -106.55 -16.87
N GLU A 456 71.26 -105.77 -16.29
CA GLU A 456 72.59 -106.22 -16.09
C GLU A 456 72.73 -107.37 -15.11
N GLN A 457 72.01 -107.36 -13.99
CA GLN A 457 71.90 -108.42 -13.03
C GLN A 457 71.27 -109.71 -13.61
N ARG A 458 70.37 -109.59 -14.56
CA ARG A 458 69.79 -110.69 -15.29
C ARG A 458 70.79 -111.31 -16.30
N ARG A 459 71.75 -110.52 -16.85
CA ARG A 459 72.81 -110.97 -17.71
C ARG A 459 73.99 -111.58 -16.95
N GLY A 460 74.26 -111.12 -15.72
CA GLY A 460 75.32 -111.61 -14.87
C GLY A 460 74.99 -112.96 -14.13
N GLY A 461 73.66 -113.19 -13.85
CA GLY A 461 73.19 -114.41 -13.26
C GLY A 461 72.99 -115.62 -14.18
N GLY A 462 73.35 -115.45 -15.50
CA GLY A 462 73.20 -116.50 -16.51
C GLY A 462 74.54 -117.28 -16.84
N VAL A 463 75.68 -117.01 -16.10
CA VAL A 463 76.98 -117.63 -16.36
C VAL A 463 77.52 -118.35 -15.08
N GLY A 464 76.76 -119.21 -14.52
CA GLY A 464 77.23 -119.97 -13.35
C GLY A 464 76.46 -121.25 -13.05
N SER A 465 76.12 -122.04 -14.07
CA SER A 465 75.78 -123.45 -13.85
C SER A 465 76.33 -124.31 -14.96
N GLY A 466 77.59 -124.72 -14.83
CA GLY A 466 78.20 -125.71 -15.62
C GLY A 466 79.25 -126.42 -14.91
N SER A 467 79.03 -127.69 -14.71
CA SER A 467 79.92 -128.73 -14.36
C SER A 467 80.25 -128.98 -12.88
N PHE A 468 79.64 -130.05 -12.42
CA PHE A 468 80.31 -131.10 -11.72
C PHE A 468 79.54 -132.42 -11.91
N SER A 469 80.12 -133.33 -12.71
CA SER A 469 79.86 -134.76 -12.78
C SER A 469 81.10 -135.49 -12.15
N GLU A 470 80.85 -136.27 -11.46
CA GLU A 470 81.23 -137.55 -10.86
C GLU A 470 81.09 -137.52 -9.40
#